data_428e8e1188e1bd9283e0c3c7b06c9fc9
#
_entry.id   428e8e1188e1bd9283e0c3c7b06c9fc9
#
_cell.length_a   1.000
_cell.length_b   1.000
_cell.length_c   1.000
_cell.angle_alpha   90.00
_cell.angle_beta   90.00
_cell.angle_gamma   90.00
#
_symmetry.space_group_name_H-M   'P 1'
#
loop_
_entity.id
_entity.type
_entity.pdbx_description
1 polymer ?
#
loop_
_entity_poly.entity_id
_entity_poly.type
_entity_poly.pdbx_seq_one_letter_code
_entity_poly.pdbx_strand_id
1 'polypeptide(L)'
;MKRIAALIMGFVLMTVLVAPASAKELVVAHDTNFMPFEFKGPDGKFTGFDIELWETIAKKLGLSYKFQPMDFNGIIPGLQTGNVDVGIAGMTITPERAKVVQFSNGYYTS
;
A
#
# COMPACT_ATOMS: atom_id res chain seq x y z
N MET A 1 -54.25 43.43 -20.05
CA MET A 1 -52.92 42.99 -20.47
C MET A 1 -52.33 42.07 -19.40
N LYS A 2 -52.29 40.80 -19.71
CA LYS A 2 -51.70 39.83 -18.82
C LYS A 2 -50.19 39.77 -19.11
N ARG A 3 -49.39 40.19 -18.16
CA ARG A 3 -47.94 40.02 -18.28
C ARG A 3 -47.61 38.61 -17.82
N ILE A 4 -47.20 37.77 -18.73
CA ILE A 4 -46.65 36.45 -18.42
C ILE A 4 -45.21 36.68 -18.00
N ALA A 5 -44.94 36.58 -16.72
CA ALA A 5 -43.58 36.53 -16.20
C ALA A 5 -43.09 35.10 -16.45
N ALA A 6 -42.28 34.90 -17.50
CA ALA A 6 -41.57 33.67 -17.67
C ALA A 6 -40.47 33.60 -16.61
N LEU A 7 -40.71 32.85 -15.55
CA LEU A 7 -39.69 32.44 -14.62
C LEU A 7 -38.81 31.40 -15.35
N ILE A 8 -37.73 31.89 -15.93
CA ILE A 8 -36.64 30.99 -16.36
C ILE A 8 -35.95 30.55 -15.10
N MET A 9 -36.41 29.44 -14.56
CA MET A 9 -35.69 28.72 -13.50
C MET A 9 -34.46 28.11 -14.15
N GLY A 10 -33.35 28.84 -14.09
CA GLY A 10 -32.05 28.34 -14.48
C GLY A 10 -31.67 27.17 -13.57
N PHE A 11 -31.86 25.97 -14.08
CA PHE A 11 -31.30 24.79 -13.42
C PHE A 11 -29.78 24.89 -13.58
N VAL A 12 -29.12 25.50 -12.59
CA VAL A 12 -27.66 25.45 -12.49
C VAL A 12 -27.33 24.02 -12.12
N LEU A 13 -27.04 23.22 -13.14
CA LEU A 13 -26.48 21.91 -12.95
C LEU A 13 -25.09 22.10 -12.36
N MET A 14 -25.01 22.08 -11.03
CA MET A 14 -23.76 22.13 -10.29
C MET A 14 -23.10 20.76 -10.51
N THR A 15 -22.30 20.66 -11.57
CA THR A 15 -21.43 19.50 -11.75
C THR A 15 -20.37 19.57 -10.66
N VAL A 16 -20.61 18.83 -9.59
CA VAL A 16 -19.59 18.59 -8.58
C VAL A 16 -18.53 17.73 -9.25
N LEU A 17 -17.46 18.36 -9.68
CA LEU A 17 -16.23 17.65 -10.07
C LEU A 17 -15.68 17.03 -8.78
N VAL A 18 -16.06 15.76 -8.56
CA VAL A 18 -15.38 14.93 -7.55
C VAL A 18 -14.01 14.65 -8.14
N ALA A 19 -12.99 15.39 -7.72
CA ALA A 19 -11.62 15.03 -8.01
C ALA A 19 -11.39 13.61 -7.44
N PRO A 20 -10.83 12.65 -8.24
CA PRO A 20 -10.48 11.36 -7.67
C PRO A 20 -9.51 11.62 -6.52
N ALA A 21 -9.86 11.13 -5.32
CA ALA A 21 -8.95 11.16 -4.20
C ALA A 21 -7.67 10.48 -4.64
N SER A 22 -6.54 11.21 -4.64
CA SER A 22 -5.26 10.61 -4.96
C SER A 22 -5.00 9.49 -3.96
N ALA A 23 -4.86 8.26 -4.45
CA ALA A 23 -4.56 7.13 -3.60
C ALA A 23 -3.25 7.39 -2.88
N LYS A 24 -3.22 7.14 -1.56
CA LYS A 24 -2.03 7.24 -0.75
C LYS A 24 -0.95 6.31 -1.32
N GLU A 25 0.27 6.81 -1.44
CA GLU A 25 1.43 5.98 -1.73
C GLU A 25 1.79 5.16 -0.49
N LEU A 26 1.69 3.84 -0.60
CA LEU A 26 1.99 2.93 0.51
C LEU A 26 3.50 2.81 0.71
N VAL A 27 3.93 2.84 1.96
CA VAL A 27 5.31 2.55 2.33
C VAL A 27 5.41 1.06 2.67
N VAL A 28 6.16 0.31 1.87
CA VAL A 28 6.31 -1.13 1.98
C VAL A 28 7.70 -1.46 2.49
N ALA A 29 7.79 -1.87 3.74
CA ALA A 29 9.05 -2.24 4.37
C ALA A 29 9.43 -3.69 4.05
N HIS A 30 10.71 -3.92 3.83
CA HIS A 30 11.31 -5.24 3.69
C HIS A 30 12.70 -5.27 4.33
N ASP A 31 13.17 -6.47 4.65
CA ASP A 31 14.51 -6.67 5.16
C ASP A 31 15.57 -6.39 4.08
N THR A 32 16.78 -6.13 4.48
CA THR A 32 17.89 -5.80 3.59
C THR A 32 18.71 -7.01 3.16
N ASN A 33 18.59 -8.12 3.86
CA ASN A 33 19.36 -9.33 3.56
C ASN A 33 18.68 -10.58 4.11
N PHE A 34 17.72 -11.09 3.36
CA PHE A 34 17.03 -12.34 3.68
C PHE A 34 16.79 -13.18 2.42
N MET A 35 17.86 -13.75 1.88
CA MET A 35 17.81 -14.58 0.68
C MET A 35 17.01 -15.88 0.94
N PRO A 36 16.12 -16.31 0.06
CA PRO A 36 15.81 -15.78 -1.28
C PRO A 36 14.65 -14.77 -1.32
N PHE A 37 14.17 -14.28 -0.18
CA PHE A 37 12.97 -13.44 -0.09
C PHE A 37 13.24 -12.00 -0.50
N GLU A 38 14.22 -11.35 0.11
CA GLU A 38 14.71 -10.04 -0.28
C GLU A 38 16.21 -9.90 -0.07
N PHE A 39 16.88 -9.37 -1.07
CA PHE A 39 18.33 -9.17 -1.07
C PHE A 39 18.74 -8.27 -2.21
N LYS A 40 19.96 -7.70 -2.14
CA LYS A 40 20.50 -6.94 -3.26
C LYS A 40 21.05 -7.88 -4.34
N GLY A 41 20.58 -7.71 -5.56
CA GLY A 41 21.12 -8.36 -6.74
C GLY A 41 22.45 -7.78 -7.17
N PRO A 42 23.07 -8.38 -8.23
CA PRO A 42 24.37 -7.90 -8.76
C PRO A 42 24.36 -6.45 -9.25
N ASP A 43 23.18 -5.95 -9.64
CA ASP A 43 22.96 -4.56 -10.08
C ASP A 43 22.78 -3.56 -8.94
N GLY A 44 22.85 -4.02 -7.68
CA GLY A 44 22.64 -3.22 -6.49
C GLY A 44 21.17 -2.92 -6.15
N LYS A 45 20.22 -3.44 -6.93
CA LYS A 45 18.79 -3.30 -6.67
C LYS A 45 18.29 -4.46 -5.84
N PHE A 46 17.29 -4.20 -4.98
CA PHE A 46 16.63 -5.26 -4.23
C PHE A 46 15.79 -6.13 -5.16
N THR A 47 15.85 -7.41 -4.92
CA THR A 47 15.14 -8.45 -5.66
C THR A 47 14.79 -9.60 -4.71
N GLY A 48 14.11 -10.61 -5.20
CA GLY A 48 13.75 -11.82 -4.48
C GLY A 48 12.26 -12.10 -4.50
N PHE A 49 11.89 -13.19 -3.85
CA PHE A 49 10.51 -13.69 -3.85
C PHE A 49 9.52 -12.66 -3.32
N ASP A 50 9.83 -12.03 -2.19
CA ASP A 50 8.94 -11.04 -1.57
C ASP A 50 8.79 -9.78 -2.41
N ILE A 51 9.88 -9.33 -3.02
CA ILE A 51 9.87 -8.15 -3.88
C ILE A 51 8.95 -8.38 -5.09
N GLU A 52 9.12 -9.49 -5.78
CA GLU A 52 8.31 -9.85 -6.94
C GLU A 52 6.85 -10.12 -6.58
N LEU A 53 6.60 -10.76 -5.42
CA LEU A 53 5.25 -11.01 -4.92
C LEU A 53 4.51 -9.69 -4.67
N TRP A 54 5.15 -8.75 -3.99
CA TRP A 54 4.54 -7.45 -3.74
C TRP A 54 4.27 -6.68 -5.03
N GLU A 55 5.24 -6.63 -5.93
CA GLU A 55 5.07 -5.96 -7.23
C GLU A 55 3.87 -6.53 -8.00
N THR A 56 3.70 -7.84 -7.98
CA THR A 56 2.56 -8.52 -8.61
C THR A 56 1.23 -8.15 -7.95
N ILE A 57 1.19 -8.16 -6.62
CA ILE A 57 -0.01 -7.78 -5.85
C ILE A 57 -0.39 -6.32 -6.14
N ALA A 58 0.57 -5.43 -6.05
CA ALA A 58 0.35 -4.00 -6.27
C ALA A 58 -0.16 -3.70 -7.68
N LYS A 59 0.40 -4.37 -8.67
CA LYS A 59 -0.03 -4.24 -10.06
C LYS A 59 -1.48 -4.71 -10.24
N LYS A 60 -1.84 -5.85 -9.66
CA LYS A 60 -3.21 -6.39 -9.74
C LYS A 60 -4.23 -5.50 -9.07
N LEU A 61 -3.88 -4.88 -7.97
CA LEU A 61 -4.77 -4.03 -7.16
C LEU A 61 -4.70 -2.55 -7.53
N GLY A 62 -3.81 -2.16 -8.44
CA GLY A 62 -3.61 -0.77 -8.83
C GLY A 62 -3.08 0.10 -7.69
N LEU A 63 -2.23 -0.45 -6.83
CA LEU A 63 -1.68 0.25 -5.67
C LEU A 63 -0.45 1.06 -6.05
N SER A 64 -0.39 2.29 -5.56
CA SER A 64 0.81 3.12 -5.57
C SER A 64 1.64 2.85 -4.32
N TYR A 65 2.94 2.65 -4.47
CA TYR A 65 3.80 2.30 -3.35
C TYR A 65 5.25 2.70 -3.59
N LYS A 66 6.01 2.70 -2.50
CA LYS A 66 7.47 2.73 -2.52
C LYS A 66 8.02 1.69 -1.54
N PHE A 67 9.11 1.05 -1.89
CA PHE A 67 9.83 0.18 -0.98
C PHE A 67 10.66 0.99 0.02
N GLN A 68 10.69 0.52 1.25
CA GLN A 68 11.51 1.03 2.33
C GLN A 68 12.35 -0.11 2.90
N PRO A 69 13.61 -0.27 2.44
CA PRO A 69 14.52 -1.22 3.05
C PRO A 69 14.81 -0.81 4.50
N MET A 70 14.79 -1.76 5.41
CA MET A 70 15.09 -1.49 6.82
C MET A 70 15.46 -2.77 7.54
N ASP A 71 16.03 -2.63 8.73
CA ASP A 71 16.28 -3.76 9.61
C ASP A 71 14.97 -4.48 9.94
N PHE A 72 14.99 -5.81 9.90
CA PHE A 72 13.83 -6.66 10.20
C PHE A 72 13.15 -6.29 11.51
N ASN A 73 13.95 -6.03 12.56
CA ASN A 73 13.42 -5.66 13.88
C ASN A 73 12.74 -4.29 13.92
N GLY A 74 12.92 -3.48 12.90
CA GLY A 74 12.27 -2.17 12.78
C GLY A 74 10.91 -2.21 12.10
N ILE A 75 10.55 -3.33 11.46
CA ILE A 75 9.33 -3.39 10.62
C ILE A 75 8.07 -3.30 11.48
N ILE A 76 7.93 -4.13 12.51
CA ILE A 76 6.75 -4.10 13.38
C ILE A 76 6.59 -2.75 14.09
N PRO A 77 7.62 -2.17 14.74
CA PRO A 77 7.52 -0.82 15.27
C PRO A 77 7.11 0.23 14.22
N GLY A 78 7.63 0.12 13.01
CA GLY A 78 7.24 1.00 11.90
C GLY A 78 5.76 0.89 11.52
N LEU A 79 5.21 -0.32 11.52
CA LEU A 79 3.78 -0.56 11.31
C LEU A 79 2.93 0.01 12.44
N GLN A 80 3.36 -0.17 13.68
CA GLN A 80 2.63 0.31 14.86
C GLN A 80 2.56 1.84 14.91
N THR A 81 3.60 2.53 14.49
CA THR A 81 3.67 3.99 14.49
C THR A 81 3.08 4.63 13.23
N GLY A 82 2.76 3.84 12.21
CA GLY A 82 2.26 4.34 10.93
C GLY A 82 3.34 4.89 10.00
N ASN A 83 4.63 4.77 10.33
CA ASN A 83 5.73 5.11 9.44
C ASN A 83 5.85 4.16 8.25
N VAL A 84 5.38 2.94 8.42
CA VAL A 84 5.30 1.88 7.43
C VAL A 84 3.85 1.42 7.32
N ASP A 85 3.38 1.19 6.12
CA ASP A 85 2.00 0.75 5.87
C ASP A 85 1.90 -0.77 5.69
N VAL A 86 2.92 -1.37 5.10
CA VAL A 86 2.98 -2.80 4.80
C VAL A 86 4.38 -3.33 5.12
N GLY A 87 4.46 -4.50 5.73
CA GLY A 87 5.72 -5.23 5.87
C GLY A 87 5.68 -6.52 5.05
N ILE A 88 6.69 -6.75 4.23
CA ILE A 88 6.87 -8.00 3.50
C ILE A 88 8.35 -8.41 3.62
N ALA A 89 8.63 -9.39 4.46
CA ALA A 89 10.00 -9.71 4.86
C ALA A 89 10.18 -11.18 5.26
N GLY A 90 9.42 -12.09 4.67
CA GLY A 90 9.44 -13.50 5.07
C GLY A 90 9.14 -13.69 6.56
N MET A 91 8.34 -12.80 7.12
CA MET A 91 8.06 -12.78 8.55
C MET A 91 7.13 -13.91 8.96
N THR A 92 7.58 -14.76 9.87
CA THR A 92 6.78 -15.84 10.43
C THR A 92 5.59 -15.29 11.21
N ILE A 93 4.42 -15.83 10.93
CA ILE A 93 3.20 -15.53 11.68
C ILE A 93 3.31 -16.19 13.06
N THR A 94 3.33 -15.38 14.11
CA THR A 94 3.34 -15.86 15.50
C THR A 94 2.18 -15.24 16.28
N PRO A 95 1.71 -15.90 17.35
CA PRO A 95 0.67 -15.33 18.22
C PRO A 95 1.05 -13.97 18.80
N GLU A 96 2.31 -13.80 19.18
CA GLU A 96 2.79 -12.52 19.75
C GLU A 96 2.77 -11.40 18.72
N ARG A 97 3.24 -11.68 17.51
CA ARG A 97 3.20 -10.70 16.41
C ARG A 97 1.77 -10.38 15.98
N ALA A 98 0.89 -11.38 15.93
CA ALA A 98 -0.50 -11.20 15.55
C ALA A 98 -1.31 -10.34 16.54
N LYS A 99 -0.82 -10.14 17.77
CA LYS A 99 -1.45 -9.24 18.74
C LYS A 99 -1.25 -7.77 18.40
N VAL A 100 -0.22 -7.43 17.66
CA VAL A 100 0.19 -6.03 17.43
C VAL A 100 0.16 -5.62 15.96
N VAL A 101 0.11 -6.56 15.03
CA VAL A 101 -0.05 -6.32 13.59
C VAL A 101 -1.02 -7.31 12.99
N GLN A 102 -1.63 -6.94 11.88
CA GLN A 102 -2.50 -7.84 11.12
C GLN A 102 -1.68 -8.55 10.04
N PHE A 103 -1.81 -9.87 9.97
CA PHE A 103 -1.20 -10.67 8.92
C PHE A 103 -2.17 -10.97 7.78
N SER A 104 -1.62 -11.09 6.59
CA SER A 104 -2.29 -11.75 5.47
C SER A 104 -2.29 -13.28 5.68
N ASN A 105 -2.89 -14.01 4.74
CA ASN A 105 -2.68 -15.45 4.67
C ASN A 105 -1.20 -15.77 4.48
N GLY A 106 -0.74 -16.88 5.02
CA GLY A 106 0.61 -17.36 4.79
C GLY A 106 0.84 -17.69 3.31
N TYR A 107 2.02 -17.33 2.78
CA TYR A 107 2.36 -17.57 1.38
C TYR A 107 3.58 -18.48 1.19
N TYR A 108 4.22 -18.88 2.27
CA TYR A 108 5.38 -19.78 2.27
C TYR A 108 5.38 -20.63 3.54
N THR A 109 5.79 -21.88 3.39
CA THR A 109 5.95 -22.82 4.51
C THR A 109 7.37 -23.36 4.51
N SER A 110 8.07 -23.25 5.64
CA SER A 110 9.42 -23.79 5.85
C SER A 110 9.39 -25.09 6.64
#